data_d76a40e2fb90130784df2dcc84b58903
#
_entry.id   d76a40e2fb90130784df2dcc84b58903
#
_cell.length_a   1.000
_cell.length_b   1.000
_cell.length_c   1.000
_cell.angle_alpha   90.00
_cell.angle_beta   90.00
_cell.angle_gamma   90.00
#
_symmetry.space_group_name_H-M   'P 1'
#
loop_
_entity.id
_entity.type
_entity.pdbx_description
1 polymer ?
#
loop_
_entity_poly.entity_id
_entity_poly.type
_entity_poly.pdbx_seq_one_letter_code
_entity_poly.pdbx_strand_id
1 'polypeptide(L)'
;MNDNKLFQQTRLRLSLCYALVMAVIFSLCEYGIYRVVSHTQWVTLNRELESVAGTLHDSIELKLQKPGKLERVMQQLLPNICVVGESCVQVGSTSQRHVLSAINQSNYYVRFFDNYGRLIAIAGAYPQGLSSEFNQEIWQSLHDNQGIIYQQISFQLHTQDNRDWGYIQVGRSLEDFSTYLETIKLTLALGLPIALGLVGFASWWLSGLAMQPIYRSYQQVQQFTADAAHELRTPLAATQATVESTLFMSQLDETEARDILRTIQRQNQRLTTLVTDLLFLTRLDYQPMSMQYDMCCLNDIINDLIEEFAAFSIASSVKLISAVGVSKSLNVMGNEDQLYRLFSNLIVNAIKYTPAGGKVTIDLDCNEYYAVIQVHDTGIGIAPLEIPRIFDRFYRVNSDRSRSTGGSGLGLAIAQAIVHAHKGSIDVHSKIDIGSTFTVKLPFEHNPKKNFPSFSTSFLRVLCASVVR
;
A
#
# COMPACT_ATOMS: atom_id res chain seq x y z
N MET A 1 10.36 -21.54 15.69
CA MET A 1 11.02 -20.34 16.24
C MET A 1 11.84 -19.54 15.22
N ASN A 2 12.19 -20.12 14.06
CA ASN A 2 12.96 -19.42 13.00
C ASN A 2 12.11 -18.60 12.03
N ASP A 3 10.86 -18.97 11.83
CA ASP A 3 9.99 -18.38 10.80
C ASP A 3 9.62 -16.93 11.08
N ASN A 4 9.39 -16.59 12.35
CA ASN A 4 9.11 -15.22 12.76
C ASN A 4 10.30 -14.27 12.47
N LYS A 5 11.55 -14.79 12.54
CA LYS A 5 12.76 -14.03 12.18
C LYS A 5 12.85 -13.77 10.68
N LEU A 6 12.49 -14.76 9.86
CA LEU A 6 12.51 -14.61 8.39
C LEU A 6 11.53 -13.54 7.93
N PHE A 7 10.29 -13.55 8.45
CA PHE A 7 9.28 -12.53 8.13
C PHE A 7 9.67 -11.14 8.62
N GLN A 8 10.23 -11.02 9.83
CA GLN A 8 10.75 -9.76 10.34
C GLN A 8 11.92 -9.22 9.50
N GLN A 9 12.83 -10.08 9.06
CA GLN A 9 13.93 -9.71 8.17
C GLN A 9 13.41 -9.25 6.79
N THR A 10 12.45 -9.96 6.23
CA THR A 10 11.84 -9.58 4.94
C THR A 10 11.12 -8.24 5.04
N ARG A 11 10.35 -8.02 6.11
CA ARG A 11 9.70 -6.74 6.40
C ARG A 11 10.72 -5.60 6.51
N LEU A 12 11.82 -5.83 7.25
CA LEU A 12 12.88 -4.83 7.41
C LEU A 12 13.58 -4.53 6.08
N ARG A 13 13.92 -5.55 5.30
CA ARG A 13 14.54 -5.37 3.97
C ARG A 13 13.63 -4.59 3.04
N LEU A 14 12.34 -4.90 3.00
CA LEU A 14 11.37 -4.21 2.16
C LEU A 14 11.25 -2.74 2.56
N SER A 15 11.11 -2.44 3.85
CA SER A 15 11.02 -1.06 4.34
C SER A 15 12.30 -0.27 4.09
N LEU A 16 13.49 -0.89 4.22
CA LEU A 16 14.78 -0.26 3.91
C LEU A 16 14.92 0.03 2.41
N CYS A 17 14.52 -0.90 1.53
CA CYS A 17 14.53 -0.66 0.08
C CYS A 17 13.65 0.54 -0.31
N TYR A 18 12.42 0.62 0.22
CA TYR A 18 11.53 1.75 -0.05
C TYR A 18 12.09 3.06 0.51
N ALA A 19 12.61 3.05 1.73
CA ALA A 19 13.23 4.23 2.33
C ALA A 19 14.44 4.73 1.51
N LEU A 20 15.27 3.82 0.99
CA LEU A 20 16.42 4.16 0.16
C LEU A 20 15.99 4.77 -1.17
N VAL A 21 15.04 4.18 -1.86
CA VAL A 21 14.50 4.72 -3.13
C VAL A 21 13.92 6.11 -2.91
N MET A 22 13.14 6.31 -1.85
CA MET A 22 12.55 7.62 -1.53
C MET A 22 13.61 8.63 -1.12
N ALA A 23 14.69 8.20 -0.44
CA ALA A 23 15.82 9.07 -0.10
C ALA A 23 16.50 9.62 -1.36
N VAL A 24 16.73 8.77 -2.37
CA VAL A 24 17.30 9.20 -3.66
C VAL A 24 16.36 10.19 -4.36
N ILE A 25 15.07 9.89 -4.42
CA ILE A 25 14.08 10.77 -5.08
C ILE A 25 14.03 12.13 -4.40
N PHE A 26 13.90 12.17 -3.05
CA PHE A 26 13.83 13.43 -2.32
C PHE A 26 15.11 14.24 -2.43
N SER A 27 16.29 13.60 -2.38
CA SER A 27 17.57 14.29 -2.56
C SER A 27 17.70 14.92 -3.97
N LEU A 28 17.24 14.22 -5.00
CA LEU A 28 17.20 14.77 -6.37
C LEU A 28 16.22 15.93 -6.49
N CYS A 29 15.03 15.82 -5.90
CA CYS A 29 14.05 16.90 -5.88
C CYS A 29 14.57 18.13 -5.12
N GLU A 30 15.17 17.93 -3.95
CA GLU A 30 15.78 18.99 -3.14
C GLU A 30 16.86 19.72 -3.90
N TYR A 31 17.78 19.00 -4.53
CA TYR A 31 18.81 19.57 -5.39
C TYR A 31 18.19 20.36 -6.55
N GLY A 32 17.18 19.82 -7.20
CA GLY A 32 16.46 20.50 -8.29
C GLY A 32 15.80 21.81 -7.84
N ILE A 33 15.07 21.77 -6.72
CA ILE A 33 14.43 22.97 -6.14
C ILE A 33 15.47 24.02 -5.82
N TYR A 34 16.54 23.65 -5.10
CA TYR A 34 17.60 24.59 -4.76
C TYR A 34 18.22 25.23 -5.99
N ARG A 35 18.53 24.44 -7.03
CA ARG A 35 19.11 24.95 -8.30
C ARG A 35 18.17 25.90 -9.02
N VAL A 36 16.89 25.58 -9.12
CA VAL A 36 15.89 26.43 -9.79
C VAL A 36 15.72 27.75 -9.04
N VAL A 37 15.55 27.69 -7.72
CA VAL A 37 15.35 28.90 -6.90
C VAL A 37 16.60 29.80 -6.95
N SER A 38 17.78 29.21 -6.74
CA SER A 38 19.04 29.96 -6.81
C SER A 38 19.26 30.65 -8.19
N HIS A 39 18.98 29.92 -9.27
CA HIS A 39 19.12 30.49 -10.63
C HIS A 39 18.10 31.59 -10.90
N THR A 40 16.83 31.37 -10.53
CA THR A 40 15.76 32.35 -10.75
C THR A 40 16.03 33.64 -9.96
N GLN A 41 16.45 33.54 -8.73
CA GLN A 41 16.78 34.69 -7.89
C GLN A 41 17.99 35.45 -8.45
N TRP A 42 19.00 34.74 -8.91
CA TRP A 42 20.19 35.34 -9.56
C TRP A 42 19.81 36.15 -10.81
N VAL A 43 18.97 35.58 -11.67
CA VAL A 43 18.51 36.26 -12.91
C VAL A 43 17.65 37.48 -12.54
N THR A 44 16.81 37.41 -11.54
CA THR A 44 15.97 38.51 -11.08
C THR A 44 16.82 39.64 -10.53
N LEU A 45 17.83 39.35 -9.70
CA LEU A 45 18.74 40.32 -9.12
C LEU A 45 19.53 41.07 -10.20
N ASN A 46 20.05 40.35 -11.19
CA ASN A 46 20.78 40.99 -12.30
C ASN A 46 19.88 41.90 -13.13
N ARG A 47 18.62 41.49 -13.42
CA ARG A 47 17.64 42.34 -14.13
C ARG A 47 17.28 43.60 -13.36
N GLU A 48 17.06 43.48 -12.04
CA GLU A 48 16.80 44.65 -11.19
C GLU A 48 17.97 45.62 -11.21
N LEU A 49 19.22 45.11 -11.08
CA LEU A 49 20.41 45.94 -11.08
C LEU A 49 20.61 46.64 -12.45
N GLU A 50 20.41 45.93 -13.56
CA GLU A 50 20.46 46.46 -14.91
C GLU A 50 19.40 47.54 -15.15
N SER A 51 18.18 47.32 -14.69
CA SER A 51 17.07 48.28 -14.80
C SER A 51 17.33 49.57 -14.01
N VAL A 52 17.85 49.45 -12.78
CA VAL A 52 18.21 50.61 -11.94
C VAL A 52 19.36 51.36 -12.57
N ALA A 53 20.40 50.64 -13.02
CA ALA A 53 21.59 51.27 -13.64
C ALA A 53 21.27 51.94 -14.99
N GLY A 54 20.43 51.32 -15.84
CA GLY A 54 19.98 51.91 -17.09
C GLY A 54 19.13 53.17 -16.88
N THR A 55 18.21 53.15 -15.93
CA THR A 55 17.39 54.33 -15.60
C THR A 55 18.25 55.49 -15.07
N LEU A 56 19.26 55.18 -14.25
CA LEU A 56 20.21 56.17 -13.77
C LEU A 56 21.06 56.73 -14.91
N HIS A 57 21.58 55.84 -15.76
CA HIS A 57 22.36 56.22 -16.93
C HIS A 57 21.60 57.24 -17.79
N ASP A 58 20.36 56.90 -18.19
CA ASP A 58 19.55 57.78 -19.06
C ASP A 58 19.18 59.10 -18.37
N SER A 59 18.91 59.07 -17.07
CA SER A 59 18.56 60.27 -16.30
C SER A 59 19.72 61.21 -16.09
N ILE A 60 20.94 60.67 -16.03
CA ILE A 60 22.18 61.43 -15.74
C ILE A 60 22.78 61.95 -17.03
N GLU A 61 22.85 61.17 -18.08
CA GLU A 61 23.45 61.52 -19.35
C GLU A 61 22.86 62.81 -19.95
N LEU A 62 21.54 62.97 -19.84
CA LEU A 62 20.80 64.17 -20.26
C LEU A 62 21.25 65.47 -19.58
N LYS A 63 22.05 65.41 -18.50
CA LYS A 63 22.43 66.56 -17.67
C LYS A 63 23.94 66.82 -17.67
N LEU A 64 24.72 65.96 -18.33
CA LEU A 64 26.16 66.07 -18.40
C LEU A 64 26.59 67.06 -19.52
N GLN A 65 27.33 68.16 -19.16
CA GLN A 65 27.79 69.16 -20.13
C GLN A 65 29.29 69.09 -20.36
N LYS A 66 30.06 68.78 -19.31
CA LYS A 66 31.56 68.80 -19.44
C LYS A 66 32.15 67.46 -19.07
N PRO A 67 33.04 66.86 -19.89
CA PRO A 67 33.71 65.60 -19.58
C PRO A 67 34.41 65.63 -18.21
N GLY A 68 34.22 64.56 -17.42
CA GLY A 68 34.88 64.35 -16.14
C GLY A 68 34.52 65.31 -15.00
N LYS A 69 33.53 66.22 -15.21
CA LYS A 69 33.12 67.21 -14.19
C LYS A 69 31.65 66.99 -13.82
N LEU A 70 31.42 66.76 -12.54
CA LEU A 70 30.06 66.58 -11.99
C LEU A 70 29.44 67.94 -11.75
N GLU A 71 28.26 68.21 -12.32
CA GLU A 71 27.60 69.50 -12.15
C GLU A 71 26.81 69.55 -10.81
N ARG A 72 26.63 70.74 -10.23
CA ARG A 72 25.91 70.93 -8.97
C ARG A 72 24.47 70.40 -8.95
N VAL A 73 23.83 70.36 -10.13
CA VAL A 73 22.47 69.76 -10.27
C VAL A 73 22.47 68.27 -9.99
N MET A 74 23.58 67.56 -10.21
CA MET A 74 23.72 66.14 -9.87
C MET A 74 23.77 65.87 -8.34
N GLN A 75 24.34 66.80 -7.60
CA GLN A 75 24.39 66.74 -6.12
C GLN A 75 23.01 66.80 -5.51
N GLN A 76 22.00 67.37 -6.20
CA GLN A 76 20.60 67.41 -5.78
C GLN A 76 19.78 66.18 -6.21
N LEU A 77 20.29 65.40 -7.13
CA LEU A 77 19.59 64.24 -7.68
C LEU A 77 19.93 62.93 -6.96
N LEU A 78 21.17 62.79 -6.51
CA LEU A 78 21.63 61.53 -5.89
C LEU A 78 21.76 61.71 -4.37
N PRO A 79 21.17 60.82 -3.56
CA PRO A 79 21.27 60.88 -2.10
C PRO A 79 22.71 60.60 -1.65
N ASN A 80 23.14 61.30 -0.63
CA ASN A 80 24.44 61.12 0.04
C ASN A 80 25.64 61.09 -0.95
N ILE A 81 25.63 61.98 -1.95
CA ILE A 81 26.74 62.07 -2.87
C ILE A 81 27.97 62.72 -2.24
N CYS A 82 29.09 62.03 -2.36
CA CYS A 82 30.41 62.54 -1.93
C CYS A 82 31.30 62.66 -3.14
N VAL A 83 31.70 63.89 -3.47
CA VAL A 83 32.69 64.18 -4.53
C VAL A 83 34.10 64.09 -3.95
N VAL A 84 35.01 63.44 -4.64
CA VAL A 84 36.40 63.25 -4.18
C VAL A 84 37.05 64.61 -4.03
N GLY A 85 37.49 64.98 -2.81
CA GLY A 85 38.10 66.27 -2.48
C GLY A 85 37.14 67.37 -2.01
N GLU A 86 35.83 67.10 -1.95
CA GLU A 86 34.80 68.01 -1.39
C GLU A 86 34.08 67.34 -0.20
N SER A 87 33.36 68.14 0.62
CA SER A 87 32.55 67.60 1.70
C SER A 87 31.29 66.89 1.17
N CYS A 88 30.92 65.73 1.77
CA CYS A 88 29.71 65.00 1.43
C CYS A 88 28.46 65.85 1.68
N VAL A 89 27.59 65.95 0.69
CA VAL A 89 26.32 66.66 0.77
C VAL A 89 25.23 65.69 1.18
N GLN A 90 24.74 65.81 2.44
CA GLN A 90 23.54 65.09 2.88
C GLN A 90 22.31 65.86 2.40
N VAL A 91 21.64 65.37 1.40
CA VAL A 91 20.36 65.92 0.96
C VAL A 91 19.25 65.20 1.74
N GLY A 92 18.52 65.94 2.60
CA GLY A 92 17.34 65.42 3.28
C GLY A 92 16.29 64.91 2.29
N SER A 93 15.63 63.82 2.61
CA SER A 93 14.73 63.01 1.80
C SER A 93 13.42 63.73 1.42
N THR A 94 13.46 64.66 0.46
CA THR A 94 12.23 65.31 -0.07
C THR A 94 11.95 64.99 -1.54
N SER A 95 12.71 64.12 -2.21
CA SER A 95 12.52 63.81 -3.61
C SER A 95 11.71 62.51 -3.78
N GLN A 96 10.41 62.64 -4.07
CA GLN A 96 9.42 61.56 -4.34
C GLN A 96 9.60 60.93 -5.74
N ARG A 97 10.78 60.76 -6.26
CA ARG A 97 10.95 60.04 -7.54
C ARG A 97 11.39 58.61 -7.31
N HIS A 98 10.58 57.66 -7.78
CA HIS A 98 10.67 56.22 -7.51
C HIS A 98 12.05 55.57 -7.64
N VAL A 99 12.88 55.96 -8.62
CA VAL A 99 14.21 55.36 -8.84
C VAL A 99 15.26 55.87 -7.86
N LEU A 100 15.19 57.17 -7.47
CA LEU A 100 16.10 57.78 -6.48
C LEU A 100 15.77 57.33 -5.05
N SER A 101 14.50 56.93 -4.77
CA SER A 101 14.12 56.31 -3.52
C SER A 101 14.67 54.90 -3.38
N ALA A 102 14.82 54.14 -4.46
CA ALA A 102 15.42 52.81 -4.47
C ALA A 102 16.89 52.84 -4.00
N ILE A 103 17.66 53.86 -4.42
CA ILE A 103 19.05 54.02 -3.98
C ILE A 103 19.13 54.39 -2.52
N ASN A 104 18.11 55.11 -1.97
CA ASN A 104 18.10 55.55 -0.61
C ASN A 104 17.57 54.50 0.40
N GLN A 105 16.69 53.59 -0.08
CA GLN A 105 16.05 52.56 0.75
C GLN A 105 16.66 51.16 0.57
N SER A 106 17.45 50.93 -0.44
CA SER A 106 18.06 49.65 -0.76
C SER A 106 19.59 49.75 -0.72
N ASN A 107 20.25 48.62 -0.54
CA ASN A 107 21.71 48.48 -0.45
C ASN A 107 22.45 48.78 -1.78
N TYR A 108 21.99 49.77 -2.55
CA TYR A 108 22.65 50.19 -3.80
C TYR A 108 23.66 51.27 -3.54
N TYR A 109 24.78 51.21 -4.27
CA TYR A 109 25.76 52.28 -4.38
C TYR A 109 26.00 52.64 -5.83
N VAL A 110 26.45 53.85 -6.07
CA VAL A 110 26.80 54.39 -7.39
C VAL A 110 28.18 55.00 -7.33
N ARG A 111 29.04 54.71 -8.29
CA ARG A 111 30.38 55.29 -8.46
C ARG A 111 30.49 55.96 -9.83
N PHE A 112 31.18 57.12 -9.88
CA PHE A 112 31.46 57.84 -11.10
C PHE A 112 32.97 57.90 -11.34
N PHE A 113 33.39 57.54 -12.54
CA PHE A 113 34.79 57.55 -12.94
C PHE A 113 34.96 58.43 -14.18
N ASP A 114 36.12 59.10 -14.28
CA ASP A 114 36.52 59.83 -15.50
C ASP A 114 36.98 58.84 -16.59
N ASN A 115 37.30 59.35 -17.80
CA ASN A 115 37.81 58.57 -18.92
C ASN A 115 39.18 57.92 -18.62
N TYR A 116 39.87 58.32 -17.57
CA TYR A 116 41.16 57.76 -17.13
C TYR A 116 41.02 56.76 -16.03
N GLY A 117 39.77 56.41 -15.63
CA GLY A 117 39.48 55.47 -14.55
C GLY A 117 39.68 56.03 -13.15
N ARG A 118 39.79 57.37 -12.97
CA ARG A 118 39.89 57.97 -11.65
C ARG A 118 38.50 58.22 -11.07
N LEU A 119 38.31 57.83 -9.81
CA LEU A 119 37.05 58.01 -9.09
C LEU A 119 36.76 59.50 -8.92
N ILE A 120 35.59 59.97 -9.37
CA ILE A 120 35.10 61.32 -9.25
C ILE A 120 34.16 61.50 -8.04
N ALA A 121 33.17 60.62 -7.92
CA ALA A 121 32.15 60.69 -6.89
C ALA A 121 31.57 59.34 -6.55
N ILE A 122 31.00 59.24 -5.34
CA ILE A 122 30.30 58.09 -4.81
C ILE A 122 28.95 58.54 -4.28
N ALA A 123 27.89 57.76 -4.49
CA ALA A 123 26.57 58.03 -3.94
C ALA A 123 25.91 56.72 -3.43
N GLY A 124 24.91 56.88 -2.50
CA GLY A 124 24.17 55.77 -1.91
C GLY A 124 24.91 55.07 -0.77
N ALA A 125 24.57 53.79 -0.53
CA ALA A 125 25.11 52.94 0.53
C ALA A 125 26.47 52.33 0.15
N TYR A 126 27.52 53.19 0.05
CA TYR A 126 28.85 52.73 -0.34
C TYR A 126 29.56 51.98 0.80
N PRO A 127 29.95 50.70 0.57
CA PRO A 127 30.60 49.88 1.61
C PRO A 127 32.05 50.32 1.81
N GLN A 128 32.47 50.29 3.09
CA GLN A 128 33.87 50.58 3.42
C GLN A 128 34.79 49.44 2.99
N GLY A 129 35.88 49.78 2.27
CA GLY A 129 36.90 48.79 1.88
C GLY A 129 36.66 48.14 0.54
N LEU A 130 35.71 48.61 -0.26
CA LEU A 130 35.58 48.16 -1.65
C LEU A 130 36.76 48.70 -2.47
N SER A 131 37.35 47.88 -3.36
CA SER A 131 38.43 48.34 -4.23
C SER A 131 38.00 49.54 -5.04
N SER A 132 38.83 50.58 -5.04
CA SER A 132 38.61 51.79 -5.86
C SER A 132 39.14 51.68 -7.28
N GLU A 133 39.69 50.53 -7.66
CA GLU A 133 40.20 50.31 -9.00
C GLU A 133 39.07 50.25 -10.02
N PHE A 134 39.25 50.92 -11.12
CA PHE A 134 38.32 50.91 -12.25
C PHE A 134 38.60 49.69 -13.14
N ASN A 135 37.54 48.87 -13.40
CA ASN A 135 37.58 47.81 -14.38
C ASN A 135 36.51 48.08 -15.45
N GLN A 136 36.86 47.87 -16.71
CA GLN A 136 35.97 48.08 -17.86
C GLN A 136 34.98 46.95 -18.10
N GLU A 137 35.02 45.87 -17.31
CA GLU A 137 34.05 44.79 -17.40
C GLU A 137 32.63 45.29 -17.09
N ILE A 138 31.66 44.90 -17.93
CA ILE A 138 30.27 45.30 -17.76
C ILE A 138 29.71 44.78 -16.43
N TRP A 139 29.97 43.52 -16.09
CA TRP A 139 29.54 42.87 -14.85
C TRP A 139 30.75 42.50 -14.00
N GLN A 140 30.71 42.84 -12.72
CA GLN A 140 31.77 42.49 -11.79
C GLN A 140 31.23 42.17 -10.43
N SER A 141 31.79 41.12 -9.81
CA SER A 141 31.53 40.80 -8.38
C SER A 141 32.72 41.26 -7.54
N LEU A 142 32.46 42.06 -6.52
CA LEU A 142 33.46 42.64 -5.61
C LEU A 142 33.22 42.11 -4.19
N HIS A 143 34.30 42.10 -3.40
CA HIS A 143 34.23 41.77 -1.98
C HIS A 143 34.67 42.96 -1.17
N ASP A 144 33.97 43.24 -0.08
CA ASP A 144 34.43 44.22 0.91
C ASP A 144 35.38 43.57 1.93
N ASN A 145 35.87 44.40 2.86
CA ASN A 145 36.76 43.92 3.93
C ASN A 145 36.08 42.99 4.95
N GLN A 146 34.75 42.86 4.94
CA GLN A 146 33.95 41.97 5.79
C GLN A 146 33.60 40.68 5.09
N GLY A 147 33.97 40.51 3.81
CA GLY A 147 33.65 39.34 3.00
C GLY A 147 32.26 39.38 2.36
N ILE A 148 31.54 40.51 2.47
CA ILE A 148 30.24 40.69 1.80
C ILE A 148 30.49 40.84 0.28
N ILE A 149 29.72 40.10 -0.52
CA ILE A 149 29.79 40.11 -1.97
C ILE A 149 28.87 41.20 -2.51
N TYR A 150 29.37 41.97 -3.44
CA TYR A 150 28.62 42.98 -4.16
C TYR A 150 28.65 42.67 -5.64
N GLN A 151 27.51 42.78 -6.32
CA GLN A 151 27.39 42.68 -7.77
C GLN A 151 27.25 44.09 -8.33
N GLN A 152 28.06 44.43 -9.34
CA GLN A 152 28.00 45.74 -10.00
C GLN A 152 27.93 45.62 -11.51
N ILE A 153 27.34 46.65 -12.12
CA ILE A 153 27.29 46.86 -13.56
C ILE A 153 27.87 48.20 -13.91
N SER A 154 28.61 48.28 -15.00
CA SER A 154 29.27 49.48 -15.52
C SER A 154 28.68 49.93 -16.85
N PHE A 155 28.36 51.24 -16.97
CA PHE A 155 27.93 51.85 -18.21
C PHE A 155 28.83 53.03 -18.53
N GLN A 156 29.10 53.27 -19.84
CA GLN A 156 29.79 54.47 -20.32
C GLN A 156 28.78 55.62 -20.38
N LEU A 157 29.20 56.82 -19.95
CA LEU A 157 28.40 58.04 -19.98
C LEU A 157 28.91 58.97 -21.08
N HIS A 158 27.99 59.69 -21.75
CA HIS A 158 28.30 60.68 -22.73
C HIS A 158 27.71 62.04 -22.32
N THR A 159 28.32 63.13 -22.83
CA THR A 159 27.78 64.48 -22.70
C THR A 159 26.66 64.71 -23.71
N GLN A 160 25.88 65.81 -23.53
CA GLN A 160 24.84 66.20 -24.49
C GLN A 160 25.42 66.42 -25.93
N ASP A 161 26.70 66.72 -26.04
CA ASP A 161 27.43 66.88 -27.33
C ASP A 161 28.02 65.53 -27.83
N ASN A 162 27.59 64.42 -27.29
CA ASN A 162 28.03 63.06 -27.63
C ASN A 162 29.56 62.83 -27.47
N ARG A 163 30.18 63.47 -26.45
CA ARG A 163 31.58 63.23 -26.08
C ARG A 163 31.65 62.31 -24.90
N ASP A 164 32.65 61.45 -24.84
CA ASP A 164 32.84 60.52 -23.69
C ASP A 164 33.02 61.32 -22.39
N TRP A 165 32.13 61.09 -21.45
CA TRP A 165 32.21 61.78 -20.15
C TRP A 165 33.01 60.95 -19.12
N GLY A 166 32.86 59.61 -19.15
CA GLY A 166 33.42 58.64 -18.21
C GLY A 166 32.50 57.48 -18.00
N TYR A 167 32.50 56.90 -16.82
CA TYR A 167 31.72 55.68 -16.52
C TYR A 167 30.90 55.86 -15.26
N ILE A 168 29.71 55.24 -15.24
CA ILE A 168 28.89 55.02 -14.06
C ILE A 168 28.92 53.55 -13.71
N GLN A 169 29.16 53.25 -12.45
CA GLN A 169 29.06 51.91 -11.91
C GLN A 169 27.97 51.88 -10.83
N VAL A 170 27.03 50.98 -10.98
CA VAL A 170 25.95 50.76 -10.00
C VAL A 170 26.12 49.37 -9.41
N GLY A 171 26.17 49.28 -8.09
CA GLY A 171 26.33 48.01 -7.43
C GLY A 171 25.34 47.82 -6.29
N ARG A 172 25.12 46.57 -5.90
CA ARG A 172 24.23 46.13 -4.82
C ARG A 172 24.89 45.04 -3.98
N SER A 173 24.64 45.05 -2.67
CA SER A 173 25.02 43.98 -1.78
C SER A 173 24.23 42.69 -2.08
N LEU A 174 24.93 41.56 -2.04
CA LEU A 174 24.34 40.22 -2.12
C LEU A 174 24.04 39.62 -0.73
N GLU A 175 24.14 40.38 0.34
CA GLU A 175 23.94 39.90 1.70
C GLU A 175 22.52 39.32 1.90
N ASP A 176 21.50 40.07 1.48
CA ASP A 176 20.10 39.60 1.56
C ASP A 176 19.89 38.33 0.73
N PHE A 177 20.53 38.26 -0.45
CA PHE A 177 20.48 37.09 -1.31
C PHE A 177 21.15 35.87 -0.67
N SER A 178 22.33 36.04 -0.09
CA SER A 178 23.05 34.96 0.59
C SER A 178 22.28 34.45 1.80
N THR A 179 21.75 35.34 2.63
CA THR A 179 20.92 35.02 3.81
C THR A 179 19.64 34.24 3.42
N TYR A 180 19.00 34.67 2.33
CA TYR A 180 17.83 33.96 1.80
C TYR A 180 18.19 32.54 1.33
N LEU A 181 19.29 32.36 0.59
CA LEU A 181 19.75 31.05 0.15
C LEU A 181 20.15 30.15 1.34
N GLU A 182 20.78 30.71 2.37
CA GLU A 182 21.12 29.96 3.58
C GLU A 182 19.86 29.49 4.34
N THR A 183 18.84 30.34 4.41
CA THR A 183 17.56 29.98 5.00
C THR A 183 16.89 28.81 4.25
N ILE A 184 16.94 28.86 2.91
CA ILE A 184 16.43 27.75 2.08
C ILE A 184 17.23 26.48 2.32
N LYS A 185 18.57 26.54 2.32
CA LYS A 185 19.43 25.38 2.60
C LYS A 185 19.09 24.76 3.96
N LEU A 186 18.95 25.59 4.99
CA LEU A 186 18.61 25.11 6.34
C LEU A 186 17.23 24.44 6.37
N THR A 187 16.24 25.07 5.74
CA THR A 187 14.87 24.53 5.66
C THR A 187 14.84 23.17 4.97
N LEU A 188 15.54 23.03 3.85
CA LEU A 188 15.67 21.78 3.11
C LEU A 188 16.43 20.74 3.94
N ALA A 189 17.58 21.11 4.53
CA ALA A 189 18.39 20.22 5.35
C ALA A 189 17.66 19.67 6.59
N LEU A 190 16.72 20.41 7.16
CA LEU A 190 15.86 19.94 8.26
C LEU A 190 14.64 19.17 7.76
N GLY A 191 14.08 19.56 6.63
CA GLY A 191 12.89 18.93 6.04
C GLY A 191 13.15 17.52 5.55
N LEU A 192 14.30 17.27 4.92
CA LEU A 192 14.66 15.97 4.36
C LEU A 192 14.66 14.83 5.41
N PRO A 193 15.37 14.92 6.55
CA PRO A 193 15.38 13.85 7.54
C PRO A 193 14.00 13.62 8.18
N ILE A 194 13.19 14.65 8.34
CA ILE A 194 11.81 14.52 8.84
C ILE A 194 10.97 13.74 7.83
N ALA A 195 11.03 14.12 6.55
CA ALA A 195 10.31 13.42 5.48
C ALA A 195 10.75 11.95 5.36
N LEU A 196 12.05 11.68 5.43
CA LEU A 196 12.59 10.31 5.40
C LEU A 196 12.16 9.50 6.63
N GLY A 197 12.12 10.11 7.81
CA GLY A 197 11.61 9.48 9.03
C GLY A 197 10.14 9.07 8.90
N LEU A 198 9.30 9.95 8.38
CA LEU A 198 7.88 9.67 8.12
C LEU A 198 7.69 8.56 7.07
N VAL A 199 8.44 8.60 5.97
CA VAL A 199 8.41 7.55 4.94
C VAL A 199 8.89 6.21 5.49
N GLY A 200 9.96 6.20 6.27
CA GLY A 200 10.48 4.99 6.92
C GLY A 200 9.45 4.36 7.86
N PHE A 201 8.81 5.18 8.69
CA PHE A 201 7.74 4.74 9.59
C PHE A 201 6.53 4.20 8.83
N ALA A 202 6.04 4.93 7.82
CA ALA A 202 4.90 4.53 7.00
C ALA A 202 5.19 3.22 6.25
N SER A 203 6.38 3.09 5.66
CA SER A 203 6.82 1.87 4.96
C SER A 203 6.91 0.67 5.91
N TRP A 204 7.43 0.87 7.11
CA TRP A 204 7.50 -0.18 8.12
C TRP A 204 6.11 -0.63 8.57
N TRP A 205 5.19 0.28 8.79
CA TRP A 205 3.81 -0.04 9.17
C TRP A 205 3.06 -0.76 8.04
N LEU A 206 3.08 -0.20 6.84
CA LEU A 206 2.39 -0.76 5.67
C LEU A 206 2.93 -2.16 5.31
N SER A 207 4.26 -2.35 5.37
CA SER A 207 4.88 -3.66 5.17
C SER A 207 4.40 -4.67 6.23
N GLY A 208 4.18 -4.23 7.47
CA GLY A 208 3.60 -5.08 8.53
C GLY A 208 2.19 -5.55 8.20
N LEU A 209 1.33 -4.64 7.73
CA LEU A 209 -0.05 -4.98 7.33
C LEU A 209 -0.07 -5.92 6.12
N ALA A 210 0.75 -5.67 5.11
CA ALA A 210 0.82 -6.49 3.90
C ALA A 210 1.34 -7.91 4.17
N MET A 211 2.25 -8.07 5.14
CA MET A 211 2.84 -9.37 5.47
C MET A 211 1.96 -10.24 6.38
N GLN A 212 0.99 -9.67 7.09
CA GLN A 212 0.10 -10.44 7.98
C GLN A 212 -0.68 -11.56 7.27
N PRO A 213 -1.38 -11.29 6.14
CA PRO A 213 -2.12 -12.34 5.44
C PRO A 213 -1.20 -13.44 4.88
N ILE A 214 -0.01 -13.06 4.38
CA ILE A 214 0.99 -13.99 3.86
C ILE A 214 1.47 -14.92 4.98
N TYR A 215 1.76 -14.37 6.15
CA TYR A 215 2.19 -15.15 7.31
C TYR A 215 1.12 -16.12 7.78
N ARG A 216 -0.14 -15.69 7.84
CA ARG A 216 -1.27 -16.55 8.20
C ARG A 216 -1.45 -17.69 7.20
N SER A 217 -1.40 -17.39 5.90
CA SER A 217 -1.49 -18.40 4.85
C SER A 217 -0.34 -19.42 4.93
N TYR A 218 0.88 -18.93 5.16
CA TYR A 218 2.04 -19.81 5.35
C TYR A 218 1.88 -20.75 6.56
N GLN A 219 1.44 -20.23 7.71
CA GLN A 219 1.16 -21.06 8.89
C GLN A 219 0.07 -22.10 8.62
N GLN A 220 -0.99 -21.73 7.91
CA GLN A 220 -2.05 -22.66 7.51
C GLN A 220 -1.51 -23.79 6.64
N VAL A 221 -0.67 -23.49 5.66
CA VAL A 221 -0.02 -24.51 4.80
C VAL A 221 0.91 -25.41 5.60
N GLN A 222 1.73 -24.86 6.49
CA GLN A 222 2.59 -25.66 7.36
C GLN A 222 1.79 -26.60 8.26
N GLN A 223 0.77 -26.09 8.92
CA GLN A 223 -0.11 -26.90 9.79
C GLN A 223 -0.78 -28.00 8.98
N PHE A 224 -1.37 -27.66 7.82
CA PHE A 224 -1.99 -28.62 6.92
C PHE A 224 -1.04 -29.75 6.50
N THR A 225 0.21 -29.41 6.15
CA THR A 225 1.22 -30.39 5.73
C THR A 225 1.62 -31.31 6.89
N ALA A 226 1.78 -30.75 8.10
CA ALA A 226 2.12 -31.52 9.29
C ALA A 226 0.98 -32.49 9.68
N ASP A 227 -0.26 -32.02 9.67
CA ASP A 227 -1.43 -32.81 10.00
C ASP A 227 -1.67 -33.92 8.95
N ALA A 228 -1.53 -33.60 7.66
CA ALA A 228 -1.62 -34.58 6.57
C ALA A 228 -0.56 -35.69 6.73
N ALA A 229 0.69 -35.32 7.00
CA ALA A 229 1.76 -36.29 7.22
C ALA A 229 1.48 -37.20 8.43
N HIS A 230 0.91 -36.64 9.51
CA HIS A 230 0.56 -37.42 10.71
C HIS A 230 -0.59 -38.38 10.43
N GLU A 231 -1.66 -37.93 9.77
CA GLU A 231 -2.81 -38.76 9.43
C GLU A 231 -2.53 -39.84 8.36
N LEU A 232 -1.54 -39.62 7.48
CA LEU A 232 -1.05 -40.65 6.55
C LEU A 232 -0.16 -41.69 7.25
N ARG A 233 0.67 -41.28 8.20
CA ARG A 233 1.63 -42.17 8.90
C ARG A 233 0.90 -43.24 9.72
N THR A 234 -0.18 -42.90 10.39
CA THR A 234 -0.90 -43.78 11.29
C THR A 234 -1.45 -45.03 10.59
N PRO A 235 -2.24 -44.93 9.53
CA PRO A 235 -2.75 -46.15 8.84
C PRO A 235 -1.63 -46.92 8.12
N LEU A 236 -0.58 -46.22 7.64
CA LEU A 236 0.59 -46.86 7.01
C LEU A 236 1.32 -47.74 8.04
N ALA A 237 1.62 -47.18 9.21
CA ALA A 237 2.27 -47.92 10.32
C ALA A 237 1.42 -49.11 10.78
N ALA A 238 0.09 -48.93 10.87
CA ALA A 238 -0.83 -50.04 11.20
C ALA A 238 -0.81 -51.16 10.15
N THR A 239 -0.80 -50.80 8.87
CA THR A 239 -0.71 -51.78 7.78
C THR A 239 0.65 -52.50 7.85
N GLN A 240 1.75 -51.79 8.03
CA GLN A 240 3.09 -52.35 8.13
C GLN A 240 3.19 -53.32 9.32
N ALA A 241 2.74 -52.90 10.51
CA ALA A 241 2.71 -53.78 11.71
C ALA A 241 1.87 -55.04 11.51
N THR A 242 0.72 -54.93 10.83
CA THR A 242 -0.13 -56.08 10.48
C THR A 242 0.61 -57.06 9.58
N VAL A 243 1.26 -56.56 8.53
CA VAL A 243 2.05 -57.38 7.59
C VAL A 243 3.24 -58.03 8.28
N GLU A 244 4.03 -57.27 9.06
CA GLU A 244 5.18 -57.79 9.81
C GLU A 244 4.74 -58.88 10.79
N SER A 245 3.71 -58.62 11.58
CA SER A 245 3.15 -59.63 12.51
C SER A 245 2.74 -60.89 11.79
N THR A 246 2.10 -60.79 10.63
CA THR A 246 1.66 -61.92 9.82
C THR A 246 2.81 -62.72 9.26
N LEU A 247 3.91 -62.09 8.83
CA LEU A 247 5.11 -62.73 8.35
C LEU A 247 5.86 -63.56 9.39
N PHE A 248 5.67 -63.23 10.68
CA PHE A 248 6.26 -64.02 11.81
C PHE A 248 5.39 -65.18 12.24
N MET A 249 4.17 -65.35 11.73
CA MET A 249 3.31 -66.49 12.04
C MET A 249 3.76 -67.74 11.28
N SER A 250 4.02 -68.82 12.00
CA SER A 250 4.50 -70.06 11.40
C SER A 250 3.38 -70.88 10.72
N GLN A 251 2.13 -70.69 11.09
CA GLN A 251 0.94 -71.25 10.48
C GLN A 251 -0.17 -70.21 10.47
N LEU A 252 -0.85 -70.04 9.39
CA LEU A 252 -2.03 -69.18 9.23
C LEU A 252 -3.21 -70.04 8.82
N ASP A 253 -4.29 -69.91 9.59
CA ASP A 253 -5.57 -70.47 9.17
C ASP A 253 -6.24 -69.59 8.09
N GLU A 254 -7.06 -70.19 7.27
CA GLU A 254 -7.73 -69.48 6.15
C GLU A 254 -8.63 -68.34 6.66
N THR A 255 -9.27 -68.51 7.84
CA THR A 255 -10.09 -67.51 8.46
C THR A 255 -9.29 -66.33 8.99
N GLU A 256 -8.16 -66.59 9.63
CA GLU A 256 -7.21 -65.56 10.08
C GLU A 256 -6.60 -64.77 8.90
N ALA A 257 -6.22 -65.49 7.84
CA ALA A 257 -5.69 -64.85 6.62
C ALA A 257 -6.72 -63.90 5.99
N ARG A 258 -7.98 -64.25 5.93
CA ARG A 258 -9.08 -63.43 5.42
C ARG A 258 -9.30 -62.19 6.28
N ASP A 259 -9.24 -62.31 7.61
CA ASP A 259 -9.44 -61.19 8.52
C ASP A 259 -8.26 -60.18 8.50
N ILE A 260 -7.04 -60.70 8.33
CA ILE A 260 -5.86 -59.88 8.09
C ILE A 260 -5.99 -59.09 6.76
N LEU A 261 -6.35 -59.79 5.65
CA LEU A 261 -6.57 -59.14 4.37
C LEU A 261 -7.68 -58.10 4.41
N ARG A 262 -8.77 -58.34 5.11
CA ARG A 262 -9.84 -57.37 5.34
C ARG A 262 -9.35 -56.15 6.13
N THR A 263 -8.47 -56.38 7.10
CA THR A 263 -7.88 -55.28 7.88
C THR A 263 -6.96 -54.39 7.02
N ILE A 264 -6.09 -55.01 6.21
CA ILE A 264 -5.23 -54.29 5.25
C ILE A 264 -6.07 -53.54 4.21
N GLN A 265 -7.11 -54.19 3.68
CA GLN A 265 -8.04 -53.57 2.75
C GLN A 265 -8.71 -52.32 3.35
N ARG A 266 -9.20 -52.39 4.59
CA ARG A 266 -9.79 -51.23 5.28
C ARG A 266 -8.81 -50.09 5.47
N GLN A 267 -7.54 -50.39 5.81
CA GLN A 267 -6.51 -49.36 5.95
C GLN A 267 -6.16 -48.71 4.61
N ASN A 268 -6.04 -49.48 3.53
CA ASN A 268 -5.81 -48.98 2.18
C ASN A 268 -6.97 -48.11 1.67
N GLN A 269 -8.21 -48.54 1.92
CA GLN A 269 -9.40 -47.75 1.57
C GLN A 269 -9.39 -46.39 2.28
N ARG A 270 -9.05 -46.40 3.59
CA ARG A 270 -8.92 -45.19 4.38
C ARG A 270 -7.83 -44.23 3.84
N LEU A 271 -6.65 -44.77 3.46
CA LEU A 271 -5.57 -44.00 2.85
C LEU A 271 -6.01 -43.39 1.49
N THR A 272 -6.66 -44.18 0.64
CA THR A 272 -7.17 -43.70 -0.65
C THR A 272 -8.17 -42.57 -0.46
N THR A 273 -9.13 -42.70 0.44
CA THR A 273 -10.10 -41.64 0.74
C THR A 273 -9.39 -40.39 1.25
N LEU A 274 -8.42 -40.53 2.18
CA LEU A 274 -7.68 -39.41 2.74
C LEU A 274 -6.90 -38.66 1.64
N VAL A 275 -6.20 -39.36 0.76
CA VAL A 275 -5.46 -38.76 -0.37
C VAL A 275 -6.41 -38.05 -1.33
N THR A 276 -7.53 -38.68 -1.67
CA THR A 276 -8.57 -38.07 -2.52
C THR A 276 -9.16 -36.81 -1.91
N ASP A 277 -9.43 -36.81 -0.59
CA ASP A 277 -9.92 -35.66 0.16
C ASP A 277 -8.91 -34.50 0.15
N LEU A 278 -7.61 -34.80 0.37
CA LEU A 278 -6.55 -33.84 0.34
C LEU A 278 -6.38 -33.21 -1.05
N LEU A 279 -6.34 -34.01 -2.11
CA LEU A 279 -6.25 -33.52 -3.49
C LEU A 279 -7.47 -32.67 -3.87
N PHE A 280 -8.65 -33.05 -3.38
CA PHE A 280 -9.87 -32.30 -3.63
C PHE A 280 -9.81 -30.92 -2.95
N LEU A 281 -9.42 -30.83 -1.68
CA LEU A 281 -9.27 -29.56 -0.96
C LEU A 281 -8.22 -28.66 -1.62
N THR A 282 -7.09 -29.22 -2.04
CA THR A 282 -6.05 -28.43 -2.72
C THR A 282 -6.53 -27.86 -4.06
N ARG A 283 -7.34 -28.62 -4.82
CA ARG A 283 -7.94 -28.11 -6.07
C ARG A 283 -8.92 -26.98 -5.83
N LEU A 284 -9.76 -27.06 -4.79
CA LEU A 284 -10.70 -26.00 -4.42
C LEU A 284 -9.98 -24.72 -3.98
N ASP A 285 -8.85 -24.84 -3.27
CA ASP A 285 -8.07 -23.69 -2.82
C ASP A 285 -7.37 -22.93 -3.97
N TYR A 286 -6.88 -23.66 -5.00
CA TYR A 286 -6.02 -23.08 -6.02
C TYR A 286 -6.68 -22.82 -7.38
N GLN A 287 -7.84 -23.44 -7.67
CA GLN A 287 -8.51 -23.31 -8.96
C GLN A 287 -10.01 -23.02 -8.86
N PRO A 288 -10.44 -21.90 -8.26
CA PRO A 288 -11.88 -21.62 -8.15
C PRO A 288 -12.54 -21.26 -9.49
N MET A 289 -11.79 -20.99 -10.57
CA MET A 289 -12.32 -20.45 -11.83
C MET A 289 -12.42 -21.44 -13.00
N SER A 290 -11.91 -22.68 -12.89
CA SER A 290 -11.91 -23.64 -14.03
C SER A 290 -13.02 -24.67 -13.98
N MET A 291 -13.97 -24.59 -13.04
CA MET A 291 -15.04 -25.57 -12.90
C MET A 291 -16.25 -25.17 -13.74
N GLN A 292 -16.74 -26.12 -14.52
CA GLN A 292 -18.05 -25.99 -15.18
C GLN A 292 -19.13 -25.99 -14.10
N TYR A 293 -19.91 -24.94 -14.05
CA TYR A 293 -21.11 -24.81 -13.23
C TYR A 293 -22.30 -24.99 -14.16
N ASP A 294 -23.14 -25.95 -13.83
CA ASP A 294 -24.36 -26.25 -14.54
C ASP A 294 -25.58 -26.05 -13.63
N MET A 295 -26.78 -26.08 -14.17
CA MET A 295 -28.02 -26.06 -13.39
C MET A 295 -28.22 -27.40 -12.69
N CYS A 296 -28.06 -27.43 -11.39
CA CYS A 296 -28.22 -28.62 -10.55
C CYS A 296 -29.58 -28.59 -9.82
N CYS A 297 -30.36 -29.65 -9.92
CA CYS A 297 -31.59 -29.83 -9.17
C CYS A 297 -31.27 -30.38 -7.77
N LEU A 298 -31.44 -29.55 -6.73
CA LEU A 298 -31.15 -29.98 -5.36
C LEU A 298 -32.07 -31.10 -4.86
N ASN A 299 -33.32 -31.14 -5.35
CA ASN A 299 -34.27 -32.17 -5.00
C ASN A 299 -33.75 -33.56 -5.46
N ASP A 300 -33.21 -33.64 -6.68
CA ASP A 300 -32.72 -34.91 -7.24
C ASP A 300 -31.49 -35.37 -6.46
N ILE A 301 -30.50 -34.47 -6.24
CA ILE A 301 -29.30 -34.76 -5.45
C ILE A 301 -29.66 -35.30 -4.02
N ILE A 302 -30.60 -34.64 -3.35
CA ILE A 302 -31.00 -35.06 -1.99
C ILE A 302 -31.72 -36.39 -2.01
N ASN A 303 -32.61 -36.64 -3.00
CA ASN A 303 -33.31 -37.95 -3.12
C ASN A 303 -32.32 -39.08 -3.39
N ASP A 304 -31.38 -38.92 -4.31
CA ASP A 304 -30.33 -39.90 -4.62
C ASP A 304 -29.50 -40.23 -3.38
N LEU A 305 -29.11 -39.22 -2.59
CA LEU A 305 -28.38 -39.42 -1.35
C LEU A 305 -29.21 -40.17 -0.28
N ILE A 306 -30.50 -39.90 -0.20
CA ILE A 306 -31.39 -40.60 0.76
C ILE A 306 -31.50 -42.08 0.37
N GLU A 307 -31.65 -42.39 -0.93
CA GLU A 307 -31.67 -43.75 -1.43
C GLU A 307 -30.34 -44.47 -1.18
N GLU A 308 -29.21 -43.83 -1.47
CA GLU A 308 -27.87 -44.40 -1.26
C GLU A 308 -27.60 -44.69 0.20
N PHE A 309 -27.94 -43.79 1.13
CA PHE A 309 -27.67 -43.94 2.55
C PHE A 309 -28.77 -44.69 3.32
N ALA A 310 -29.86 -45.15 2.69
CA ALA A 310 -30.92 -45.90 3.32
C ALA A 310 -30.39 -47.15 4.01
N ALA A 311 -29.58 -47.97 3.31
CA ALA A 311 -29.00 -49.19 3.91
C ALA A 311 -28.05 -48.89 5.06
N PHE A 312 -27.24 -47.81 4.97
CA PHE A 312 -26.35 -47.40 6.05
C PHE A 312 -27.10 -46.90 7.28
N SER A 313 -28.18 -46.15 7.08
CA SER A 313 -29.03 -45.66 8.19
C SER A 313 -29.72 -46.80 8.91
N ILE A 314 -30.23 -47.81 8.19
CA ILE A 314 -30.82 -49.04 8.78
C ILE A 314 -29.77 -49.82 9.58
N ALA A 315 -28.58 -50.01 9.00
CA ALA A 315 -27.49 -50.73 9.68
C ALA A 315 -27.04 -49.99 10.96
N SER A 316 -27.16 -48.68 11.01
CA SER A 316 -26.86 -47.84 12.18
C SER A 316 -28.06 -47.71 13.12
N SER A 317 -29.22 -48.30 12.82
CA SER A 317 -30.49 -48.16 13.56
C SER A 317 -30.90 -46.68 13.72
N VAL A 318 -30.66 -45.83 12.72
CA VAL A 318 -31.03 -44.41 12.69
C VAL A 318 -32.12 -44.20 11.63
N LYS A 319 -33.14 -43.42 11.95
CA LYS A 319 -34.23 -43.15 11.01
C LYS A 319 -33.85 -41.94 10.12
N LEU A 320 -33.62 -42.18 8.83
CA LEU A 320 -33.40 -41.12 7.85
C LEU A 320 -34.74 -40.67 7.24
N ILE A 321 -35.04 -39.37 7.29
CA ILE A 321 -36.30 -38.79 6.85
C ILE A 321 -36.02 -37.63 5.92
N SER A 322 -36.67 -37.63 4.78
CA SER A 322 -36.79 -36.46 3.91
C SER A 322 -38.06 -35.70 4.25
N ALA A 323 -37.93 -34.45 4.60
CA ALA A 323 -39.06 -33.52 4.72
C ALA A 323 -39.03 -32.52 3.57
N VAL A 324 -38.76 -33.02 2.34
CA VAL A 324 -38.81 -32.20 1.12
C VAL A 324 -40.28 -31.86 0.83
N GLY A 325 -40.74 -30.80 1.50
CA GLY A 325 -42.13 -30.31 1.39
C GLY A 325 -42.41 -29.47 0.16
N VAL A 326 -41.48 -29.39 -0.78
CA VAL A 326 -41.56 -28.43 -1.87
C VAL A 326 -42.07 -29.07 -3.13
N SER A 327 -43.26 -28.67 -3.57
CA SER A 327 -43.82 -28.98 -4.88
C SER A 327 -43.05 -28.35 -6.05
N LYS A 328 -41.95 -27.63 -5.79
CA LYS A 328 -41.15 -26.87 -6.74
C LYS A 328 -39.71 -27.37 -6.70
N SER A 329 -39.17 -27.73 -7.86
CA SER A 329 -37.75 -28.08 -7.95
C SER A 329 -36.88 -26.84 -7.69
N LEU A 330 -35.90 -26.97 -6.80
CA LEU A 330 -34.95 -25.90 -6.46
C LEU A 330 -33.66 -26.15 -7.24
N ASN A 331 -33.41 -25.26 -8.17
CA ASN A 331 -32.22 -25.33 -9.03
C ASN A 331 -31.21 -24.25 -8.62
N VAL A 332 -29.95 -24.63 -8.51
CA VAL A 332 -28.82 -23.72 -8.24
C VAL A 332 -27.76 -23.91 -9.31
N MET A 333 -26.99 -22.87 -9.58
CA MET A 333 -25.78 -22.99 -10.39
C MET A 333 -24.65 -23.59 -9.58
N GLY A 334 -24.16 -24.75 -10.02
CA GLY A 334 -23.13 -25.46 -9.27
C GLY A 334 -22.50 -26.60 -10.06
N ASN A 335 -21.57 -27.28 -9.42
CA ASN A 335 -21.03 -28.55 -9.88
C ASN A 335 -21.73 -29.68 -9.11
N GLU A 336 -22.43 -30.56 -9.81
CA GLU A 336 -23.26 -31.60 -9.24
C GLU A 336 -22.48 -32.56 -8.33
N ASP A 337 -21.29 -33.01 -8.78
CA ASP A 337 -20.43 -33.89 -7.99
C ASP A 337 -20.00 -33.24 -6.66
N GLN A 338 -19.74 -31.94 -6.68
CA GLN A 338 -19.37 -31.20 -5.46
C GLN A 338 -20.56 -31.05 -4.52
N LEU A 339 -21.72 -30.67 -5.03
CA LEU A 339 -22.95 -30.56 -4.25
C LEU A 339 -23.35 -31.92 -3.66
N TYR A 340 -23.23 -32.98 -4.45
CA TYR A 340 -23.43 -34.35 -3.97
C TYR A 340 -22.48 -34.66 -2.82
N ARG A 341 -21.20 -34.39 -2.96
CA ARG A 341 -20.16 -34.59 -1.93
C ARG A 341 -20.41 -33.75 -0.68
N LEU A 342 -20.86 -32.51 -0.82
CA LEU A 342 -21.24 -31.61 0.29
C LEU A 342 -22.29 -32.26 1.14
N PHE A 343 -23.43 -32.65 0.56
CA PHE A 343 -24.56 -33.21 1.32
C PHE A 343 -24.28 -34.63 1.81
N SER A 344 -23.55 -35.45 1.05
CA SER A 344 -23.03 -36.75 1.50
C SER A 344 -22.23 -36.60 2.80
N ASN A 345 -21.28 -35.66 2.87
CA ASN A 345 -20.50 -35.42 4.08
C ASN A 345 -21.37 -35.05 5.31
N LEU A 346 -22.38 -34.21 5.10
CA LEU A 346 -23.28 -33.80 6.18
C LEU A 346 -24.18 -34.95 6.65
N ILE A 347 -24.76 -35.69 5.70
CA ILE A 347 -25.66 -36.80 5.99
C ILE A 347 -24.92 -37.95 6.70
N VAL A 348 -23.74 -38.32 6.18
CA VAL A 348 -22.91 -39.38 6.79
C VAL A 348 -22.51 -39.01 8.22
N ASN A 349 -22.11 -37.73 8.44
CA ASN A 349 -21.81 -37.27 9.78
C ASN A 349 -23.05 -37.32 10.70
N ALA A 350 -24.21 -36.87 10.24
CA ALA A 350 -25.44 -36.89 10.98
C ALA A 350 -25.80 -38.33 11.42
N ILE A 351 -25.76 -39.30 10.48
CA ILE A 351 -26.06 -40.73 10.81
C ILE A 351 -25.04 -41.28 11.81
N LYS A 352 -23.74 -41.00 11.58
CA LYS A 352 -22.64 -41.53 12.39
C LYS A 352 -22.64 -41.03 13.84
N TYR A 353 -23.05 -39.81 14.09
CA TYR A 353 -23.07 -39.21 15.42
C TYR A 353 -24.43 -39.28 16.09
N THR A 354 -25.40 -39.88 15.45
CA THR A 354 -26.72 -40.17 16.04
C THR A 354 -26.72 -41.56 16.66
N PRO A 355 -27.07 -41.70 17.95
CA PRO A 355 -27.23 -43.01 18.59
C PRO A 355 -28.34 -43.84 17.95
N ALA A 356 -28.26 -45.16 18.13
CA ALA A 356 -29.31 -46.09 17.69
C ALA A 356 -30.69 -45.70 18.24
N GLY A 357 -31.71 -45.69 17.39
CA GLY A 357 -33.06 -45.21 17.67
C GLY A 357 -33.28 -43.73 17.42
N GLY A 358 -32.21 -42.98 17.11
CA GLY A 358 -32.31 -41.56 16.76
C GLY A 358 -32.80 -41.31 15.33
N LYS A 359 -32.85 -40.03 14.97
CA LYS A 359 -33.43 -39.55 13.72
C LYS A 359 -32.51 -38.55 13.04
N VAL A 360 -32.38 -38.62 11.71
CA VAL A 360 -31.80 -37.61 10.85
C VAL A 360 -32.86 -37.11 9.89
N THR A 361 -33.05 -35.79 9.82
CA THR A 361 -34.06 -35.16 8.95
C THR A 361 -33.33 -34.20 7.99
N ILE A 362 -33.69 -34.25 6.71
CA ILE A 362 -33.20 -33.36 5.70
C ILE A 362 -34.38 -32.49 5.23
N ASP A 363 -34.30 -31.20 5.47
CA ASP A 363 -35.28 -30.23 5.06
C ASP A 363 -34.70 -29.39 3.90
N LEU A 364 -35.52 -29.19 2.85
CA LEU A 364 -35.20 -28.38 1.70
C LEU A 364 -36.24 -27.26 1.59
N ASP A 365 -35.80 -26.02 1.73
CA ASP A 365 -36.63 -24.81 1.69
C ASP A 365 -35.94 -23.72 0.84
N CYS A 366 -36.62 -22.62 0.62
CA CYS A 366 -36.04 -21.48 -0.07
C CYS A 366 -36.56 -20.15 0.47
N ASN A 367 -35.71 -19.12 0.37
CA ASN A 367 -36.13 -17.74 0.49
C ASN A 367 -35.95 -17.01 -0.87
N GLU A 368 -36.13 -15.69 -0.91
CA GLU A 368 -36.01 -14.90 -2.16
C GLU A 368 -34.65 -15.02 -2.85
N TYR A 369 -33.57 -15.32 -2.11
CA TYR A 369 -32.20 -15.24 -2.60
C TYR A 369 -31.44 -16.56 -2.55
N TYR A 370 -31.86 -17.50 -1.69
CA TYR A 370 -31.10 -18.70 -1.37
C TYR A 370 -31.99 -19.94 -1.32
N ALA A 371 -31.50 -21.04 -1.84
CA ALA A 371 -31.93 -22.37 -1.44
C ALA A 371 -31.34 -22.68 -0.06
N VAL A 372 -32.15 -23.12 0.85
CA VAL A 372 -31.80 -23.41 2.24
C VAL A 372 -31.96 -24.91 2.50
N ILE A 373 -30.86 -25.58 2.76
CA ILE A 373 -30.84 -27.02 3.07
C ILE A 373 -30.42 -27.20 4.52
N GLN A 374 -31.25 -27.91 5.30
CA GLN A 374 -31.00 -28.20 6.69
C GLN A 374 -30.85 -29.70 6.89
N VAL A 375 -29.74 -30.12 7.50
CA VAL A 375 -29.52 -31.49 7.96
C VAL A 375 -29.58 -31.45 9.47
N HIS A 376 -30.65 -31.99 10.03
CA HIS A 376 -30.90 -32.04 11.44
C HIS A 376 -30.71 -33.47 11.98
N ASP A 377 -29.91 -33.66 13.03
CA ASP A 377 -29.70 -34.89 13.73
C ASP A 377 -30.16 -34.80 15.20
N THR A 378 -30.57 -35.94 15.79
CA THR A 378 -30.83 -36.06 17.22
C THR A 378 -29.67 -36.76 17.93
N GLY A 379 -28.47 -36.41 17.54
CA GLY A 379 -27.23 -37.02 17.99
C GLY A 379 -26.68 -36.44 19.29
N ILE A 380 -25.41 -36.75 19.56
CA ILE A 380 -24.69 -36.33 20.77
C ILE A 380 -24.52 -34.81 20.92
N GLY A 381 -24.76 -34.07 19.83
CA GLY A 381 -24.53 -32.63 19.81
C GLY A 381 -23.06 -32.23 19.90
N ILE A 382 -22.82 -30.92 19.82
CA ILE A 382 -21.48 -30.30 19.79
C ILE A 382 -21.40 -29.26 20.91
N ALA A 383 -20.32 -29.28 21.68
CA ALA A 383 -20.08 -28.27 22.72
C ALA A 383 -19.89 -26.88 22.10
N PRO A 384 -20.39 -25.79 22.71
CA PRO A 384 -20.27 -24.43 22.15
C PRO A 384 -18.84 -23.99 21.89
N LEU A 385 -17.87 -24.44 22.68
CA LEU A 385 -16.45 -24.15 22.53
C LEU A 385 -15.81 -24.79 21.28
N GLU A 386 -16.43 -25.89 20.80
CA GLU A 386 -15.95 -26.67 19.66
C GLU A 386 -16.52 -26.17 18.32
N ILE A 387 -17.70 -25.54 18.34
CA ILE A 387 -18.40 -25.07 17.14
C ILE A 387 -17.51 -24.22 16.20
N PRO A 388 -16.70 -23.27 16.68
CA PRO A 388 -15.84 -22.49 15.80
C PRO A 388 -14.75 -23.29 15.08
N ARG A 389 -14.46 -24.51 15.56
CA ARG A 389 -13.35 -25.34 15.10
C ARG A 389 -13.76 -26.58 14.30
N ILE A 390 -15.04 -26.94 14.27
CA ILE A 390 -15.48 -28.16 13.58
C ILE A 390 -15.23 -28.18 12.08
N PHE A 391 -15.04 -27.00 11.48
CA PHE A 391 -14.70 -26.82 10.07
C PHE A 391 -13.18 -26.77 9.82
N ASP A 392 -12.37 -26.75 10.88
CA ASP A 392 -10.92 -26.82 10.74
C ASP A 392 -10.52 -28.19 10.17
N ARG A 393 -9.51 -28.21 9.31
CA ARG A 393 -9.00 -29.43 8.68
C ARG A 393 -8.43 -30.36 9.75
N PHE A 394 -8.74 -31.65 9.66
CA PHE A 394 -8.32 -32.69 10.60
C PHE A 394 -8.88 -32.56 12.04
N TYR A 395 -9.72 -31.56 12.27
CA TYR A 395 -10.26 -31.33 13.60
C TYR A 395 -11.31 -32.40 13.98
N ARG A 396 -11.27 -32.86 15.24
CA ARG A 396 -12.18 -33.87 15.82
C ARG A 396 -12.38 -33.57 17.30
N VAL A 397 -13.65 -33.53 17.74
CA VAL A 397 -14.06 -33.18 19.11
C VAL A 397 -13.54 -34.16 20.16
N ASN A 398 -13.31 -35.45 19.84
CA ASN A 398 -12.81 -36.47 20.77
C ASN A 398 -11.85 -37.42 20.05
N SER A 399 -10.53 -37.22 20.19
CA SER A 399 -9.50 -38.03 19.53
C SER A 399 -9.50 -39.51 19.95
N ASP A 400 -9.88 -39.84 21.20
CA ASP A 400 -9.76 -41.19 21.76
C ASP A 400 -10.96 -42.11 21.49
N ARG A 401 -12.19 -41.58 21.55
CA ARG A 401 -13.39 -42.35 21.18
C ARG A 401 -13.61 -42.49 19.68
N SER A 402 -13.05 -41.61 18.90
CA SER A 402 -13.27 -41.51 17.46
C SER A 402 -12.32 -42.36 16.61
N ARG A 403 -11.27 -42.98 17.22
CA ARG A 403 -10.41 -43.95 16.51
C ARG A 403 -11.15 -45.17 15.99
N SER A 404 -12.17 -45.62 16.69
CA SER A 404 -13.05 -46.75 16.29
C SER A 404 -14.04 -46.37 15.18
N THR A 405 -14.38 -45.06 15.04
CA THR A 405 -15.40 -44.60 14.06
C THR A 405 -14.84 -44.09 12.73
N GLY A 406 -13.52 -44.08 12.54
CA GLY A 406 -12.88 -44.09 11.22
C GLY A 406 -12.95 -42.82 10.33
N GLY A 407 -13.20 -41.60 10.87
CA GLY A 407 -13.23 -40.36 10.05
C GLY A 407 -11.88 -39.66 9.92
N SER A 408 -11.58 -39.02 8.78
CA SER A 408 -10.36 -38.27 8.50
C SER A 408 -10.35 -36.86 9.16
N GLY A 409 -11.47 -36.35 9.62
CA GLY A 409 -11.61 -34.96 10.07
C GLY A 409 -11.61 -33.93 8.92
N LEU A 410 -11.72 -34.38 7.65
CA LEU A 410 -11.77 -33.53 6.48
C LEU A 410 -13.18 -33.26 5.96
N GLY A 411 -14.18 -34.09 6.29
CA GLY A 411 -15.52 -34.01 5.69
C GLY A 411 -16.23 -32.68 5.88
N LEU A 412 -16.20 -32.08 7.09
CA LEU A 412 -16.82 -30.79 7.35
C LEU A 412 -15.99 -29.64 6.71
N ALA A 413 -14.66 -29.74 6.68
CA ALA A 413 -13.81 -28.79 5.98
C ALA A 413 -14.07 -28.81 4.45
N ILE A 414 -14.27 -29.99 3.87
CA ILE A 414 -14.69 -30.17 2.47
C ILE A 414 -16.06 -29.54 2.24
N ALA A 415 -17.02 -29.80 3.12
CA ALA A 415 -18.37 -29.23 3.03
C ALA A 415 -18.30 -27.68 3.01
N GLN A 416 -17.56 -27.08 3.93
CA GLN A 416 -17.38 -25.63 3.97
C GLN A 416 -16.69 -25.09 2.71
N ALA A 417 -15.63 -25.75 2.23
CA ALA A 417 -14.91 -25.34 1.02
C ALA A 417 -15.82 -25.36 -0.22
N ILE A 418 -16.65 -26.40 -0.37
CA ILE A 418 -17.63 -26.49 -1.46
C ILE A 418 -18.67 -25.36 -1.36
N VAL A 419 -19.22 -25.12 -0.17
CA VAL A 419 -20.20 -24.04 0.05
C VAL A 419 -19.60 -22.69 -0.32
N HIS A 420 -18.36 -22.39 0.09
CA HIS A 420 -17.66 -21.16 -0.28
C HIS A 420 -17.38 -21.06 -1.78
N ALA A 421 -17.00 -22.17 -2.44
CA ALA A 421 -16.81 -22.20 -3.89
C ALA A 421 -18.11 -21.85 -4.64
N HIS A 422 -19.27 -22.25 -4.09
CA HIS A 422 -20.60 -21.92 -4.61
C HIS A 422 -21.16 -20.60 -4.07
N LYS A 423 -20.34 -19.74 -3.45
CA LYS A 423 -20.74 -18.43 -2.90
C LYS A 423 -21.87 -18.51 -1.87
N GLY A 424 -22.01 -19.66 -1.21
CA GLY A 424 -22.96 -19.91 -0.16
C GLY A 424 -22.41 -19.67 1.24
N SER A 425 -23.22 -20.00 2.25
CA SER A 425 -22.83 -20.04 3.65
C SER A 425 -23.28 -21.34 4.30
N ILE A 426 -22.53 -21.81 5.29
CA ILE A 426 -22.87 -22.94 6.15
C ILE A 426 -22.82 -22.48 7.59
N ASP A 427 -23.91 -22.72 8.31
CA ASP A 427 -24.07 -22.40 9.74
C ASP A 427 -24.40 -23.66 10.51
N VAL A 428 -24.06 -23.70 11.81
CA VAL A 428 -24.37 -24.82 12.69
C VAL A 428 -25.00 -24.35 14.01
N HIS A 429 -26.10 -24.98 14.38
CA HIS A 429 -26.73 -24.86 15.69
C HIS A 429 -26.72 -26.21 16.36
N SER A 430 -26.11 -26.31 17.52
CA SER A 430 -26.01 -27.60 18.23
C SER A 430 -26.11 -27.42 19.73
N LYS A 431 -26.65 -28.44 20.39
CA LYS A 431 -26.70 -28.54 21.85
C LYS A 431 -26.39 -29.98 22.26
N ILE A 432 -25.50 -30.12 23.23
CA ILE A 432 -25.07 -31.42 23.76
C ILE A 432 -26.31 -32.25 24.17
N ASP A 433 -26.32 -33.54 23.82
CA ASP A 433 -27.36 -34.55 24.06
C ASP A 433 -28.73 -34.23 23.44
N ILE A 434 -28.85 -33.22 22.61
CA ILE A 434 -30.06 -32.88 21.86
C ILE A 434 -29.87 -33.14 20.36
N GLY A 435 -28.70 -32.81 19.82
CA GLY A 435 -28.35 -32.96 18.43
C GLY A 435 -27.80 -31.69 17.79
N SER A 436 -27.64 -31.73 16.45
CA SER A 436 -27.11 -30.63 15.67
C SER A 436 -27.98 -30.35 14.44
N THR A 437 -27.94 -29.11 13.99
CA THR A 437 -28.57 -28.67 12.73
C THR A 437 -27.52 -27.93 11.91
N PHE A 438 -27.17 -28.50 10.78
CA PHE A 438 -26.31 -27.82 9.77
C PHE A 438 -27.22 -27.16 8.74
N THR A 439 -27.07 -25.87 8.56
CA THR A 439 -27.84 -25.05 7.60
C THR A 439 -26.95 -24.58 6.49
N VAL A 440 -27.17 -25.05 5.27
CA VAL A 440 -26.48 -24.63 4.05
C VAL A 440 -27.38 -23.69 3.28
N LYS A 441 -26.84 -22.54 2.87
CA LYS A 441 -27.53 -21.54 2.02
C LYS A 441 -26.75 -21.40 0.72
N LEU A 442 -27.36 -21.76 -0.40
CA LEU A 442 -26.77 -21.64 -1.74
C LEU A 442 -27.54 -20.57 -2.51
N PRO A 443 -26.85 -19.60 -3.14
CA PRO A 443 -27.54 -18.54 -3.86
C PRO A 443 -28.21 -19.08 -5.12
N PHE A 444 -29.44 -18.61 -5.39
CA PHE A 444 -30.04 -18.77 -6.71
C PHE A 444 -29.26 -17.97 -7.73
N GLU A 445 -29.22 -18.40 -8.98
CA GLU A 445 -28.68 -17.58 -10.05
C GLU A 445 -29.53 -16.30 -10.14
N HIS A 446 -28.95 -15.20 -9.67
CA HIS A 446 -29.57 -13.90 -9.87
C HIS A 446 -29.29 -13.49 -11.31
N ASN A 447 -30.32 -13.51 -12.16
CA ASN A 447 -30.27 -12.97 -13.52
C ASN A 447 -29.67 -11.54 -13.46
N PRO A 448 -28.47 -11.27 -14.01
CA PRO A 448 -27.78 -9.99 -13.86
C PRO A 448 -28.49 -8.80 -14.53
N LYS A 449 -29.73 -8.98 -15.02
CA LYS A 449 -30.53 -7.94 -15.68
C LYS A 449 -31.46 -7.15 -14.75
N LYS A 450 -31.46 -7.35 -13.43
CA LYS A 450 -32.20 -6.46 -12.51
C LYS A 450 -31.28 -5.91 -11.41
N ASN A 451 -30.78 -4.69 -11.70
CA ASN A 451 -30.42 -3.62 -10.77
C ASN A 451 -29.50 -3.95 -9.57
N PHE A 452 -28.18 -3.96 -9.80
CA PHE A 452 -27.31 -3.26 -8.85
C PHE A 452 -27.42 -1.76 -9.15
N PRO A 453 -27.70 -0.88 -8.16
CA PRO A 453 -27.44 0.53 -8.35
C PRO A 453 -25.95 0.67 -8.64
N SER A 454 -25.63 1.11 -9.85
CA SER A 454 -24.29 1.48 -10.25
C SER A 454 -23.77 2.44 -9.19
N PHE A 455 -22.83 2.01 -8.36
CA PHE A 455 -22.00 2.92 -7.59
C PHE A 455 -21.34 3.83 -8.63
N SER A 456 -21.90 5.03 -8.70
CA SER A 456 -21.55 6.06 -9.65
C SER A 456 -20.05 6.31 -9.56
N THR A 457 -19.37 6.10 -10.68
CA THR A 457 -17.99 6.51 -10.95
C THR A 457 -17.76 8.01 -10.82
N SER A 458 -18.70 8.75 -10.22
CA SER A 458 -18.62 10.19 -9.93
C SER A 458 -17.57 10.53 -8.86
N PHE A 459 -17.21 9.61 -7.98
CA PHE A 459 -16.22 9.91 -6.94
C PHE A 459 -14.76 9.92 -7.44
N LEU A 460 -14.47 9.20 -8.52
CA LEU A 460 -13.13 9.20 -9.15
C LEU A 460 -12.91 10.36 -10.12
N ARG A 461 -13.98 10.98 -10.65
CA ARG A 461 -13.87 12.17 -11.51
C ARG A 461 -13.67 13.49 -10.75
N VAL A 462 -14.03 13.55 -9.48
CA VAL A 462 -13.82 14.75 -8.65
C VAL A 462 -12.38 14.85 -8.15
N LEU A 463 -11.67 13.74 -8.00
CA LEU A 463 -10.25 13.74 -7.58
C LEU A 463 -9.27 14.05 -8.73
N CYS A 464 -9.65 13.81 -9.99
CA CYS A 464 -8.81 14.19 -11.14
C CYS A 464 -9.00 15.64 -11.61
N ALA A 465 -10.07 16.32 -11.23
CA ALA A 465 -10.32 17.71 -11.64
C ALA A 465 -9.70 18.77 -10.72
N SER A 466 -9.17 18.39 -9.55
CA SER A 466 -8.55 19.32 -8.59
C SER A 466 -7.01 19.37 -8.67
N VAL A 467 -6.38 18.65 -9.62
CA VAL A 467 -4.90 18.62 -9.79
C VAL A 467 -4.45 19.40 -11.04
N VAL A 468 -5.39 19.97 -11.82
CA VAL A 468 -5.08 20.84 -12.97
C VAL A 468 -5.81 22.17 -12.80
N ARG A 469 -5.32 22.98 -11.86
CA ARG A 469 -5.44 24.44 -11.82
C ARG A 469 -4.29 25.03 -11.03
#